data_9f96c23bea2284e54b7100c7e536b5af
#
_entry.id   9f96c23bea2284e54b7100c7e536b5af
#
_cell.length_a   1.000
_cell.length_b   1.000
_cell.length_c   1.000
_cell.angle_alpha   90.00
_cell.angle_beta   90.00
_cell.angle_gamma   90.00
#
_symmetry.space_group_name_H-M   'P 1'
#
loop_
_entity.id
_entity.type
_entity.pdbx_description
1 polymer ?
#
loop_
_entity_poly.entity_id
_entity_poly.type
_entity_poly.pdbx_seq_one_letter_code
_entity_poly.pdbx_strand_id
1 'polypeptide(L)'
;MSITFNAIDHSYDSINTEGIDWISVTTLVSYFKKPFDAKKVAEKVSKNKKSKWYGILPDEIQNIWNAESTRATTLGTYYHNQRESDLCALASIEREGFTIPIFSPLPEKDGIKYASIQKLEPGVYPEHMVYLKSVGICGQSDLVEIVNGKVNIIDYKTNKEIKTESYTDWEGKSDKLSPPLDNLDDCNFNHYALQLSIYMYIILKHNPKLKPGKIFIHHISFEQEDVDKWGYPIAKLNYNNEPIVKEVIPIAVPYLVDEVISIMHYLHDNKHKVKKK
;
A
#
# COMPACT_ATOMS: atom_id res chain seq x y z
N MET A 1 10.36 -5.65 21.86
CA MET A 1 9.24 -5.50 20.91
C MET A 1 8.42 -4.30 21.34
N SER A 2 7.94 -3.51 20.41
CA SER A 2 7.32 -2.24 20.79
C SER A 2 5.98 -1.96 20.10
N ILE A 3 5.56 -2.78 19.15
CA ILE A 3 4.29 -2.61 18.44
C ILE A 3 3.71 -3.95 17.99
N THR A 4 2.38 -4.04 18.00
CA THR A 4 1.59 -5.13 17.42
C THR A 4 0.63 -4.58 16.39
N PHE A 5 0.21 -5.43 15.47
CA PHE A 5 -0.85 -5.17 14.52
C PHE A 5 -1.95 -6.21 14.70
N ASN A 6 -3.17 -5.75 14.90
CA ASN A 6 -4.35 -6.60 14.94
C ASN A 6 -4.94 -6.68 13.52
N ALA A 7 -4.91 -7.87 12.93
CA ALA A 7 -5.40 -8.10 11.57
C ALA A 7 -6.93 -8.04 11.46
N ILE A 8 -7.66 -8.18 12.57
CA ILE A 8 -9.14 -8.19 12.59
C ILE A 8 -9.70 -6.77 12.46
N ASP A 9 -9.16 -5.82 13.24
CA ASP A 9 -9.63 -4.43 13.26
C ASP A 9 -8.66 -3.43 12.62
N HIS A 10 -7.55 -3.93 12.08
CA HIS A 10 -6.48 -3.15 11.44
C HIS A 10 -5.88 -2.07 12.35
N SER A 11 -5.83 -2.32 13.66
CA SER A 11 -5.25 -1.41 14.65
C SER A 11 -3.79 -1.73 14.97
N TYR A 12 -3.06 -0.70 15.42
CA TYR A 12 -1.69 -0.84 15.88
C TYR A 12 -1.61 -0.42 17.34
N ASP A 13 -1.05 -1.29 18.19
CA ASP A 13 -0.90 -1.06 19.62
C ASP A 13 0.55 -1.13 20.08
N SER A 14 0.85 -0.45 21.18
CA SER A 14 2.18 -0.50 21.80
C SER A 14 2.27 -1.60 22.85
N ILE A 15 3.29 -2.45 22.75
CA ILE A 15 3.63 -3.35 23.84
C ILE A 15 4.58 -2.62 24.79
N ASN A 16 4.20 -2.47 26.04
CA ASN A 16 5.01 -1.90 27.13
C ASN A 16 5.45 -0.42 26.93
N THR A 17 4.81 0.34 26.06
CA THR A 17 5.01 1.80 25.93
C THR A 17 3.65 2.48 25.97
N GLU A 18 3.24 2.94 27.15
CA GLU A 18 2.02 3.73 27.30
C GLU A 18 2.12 5.02 26.48
N GLY A 19 1.09 5.35 25.73
CA GLY A 19 0.86 6.68 25.17
C GLY A 19 1.38 6.96 23.77
N ILE A 20 1.88 5.98 22.98
CA ILE A 20 2.15 6.23 21.56
C ILE A 20 0.89 5.98 20.75
N ASP A 21 0.38 7.07 20.22
CA ASP A 21 -0.68 7.05 19.25
C ASP A 21 -0.13 6.74 17.86
N TRP A 22 -0.34 5.54 17.37
CA TRP A 22 0.13 5.11 16.04
C TRP A 22 -0.77 5.62 14.92
N ILE A 23 -0.13 6.01 13.82
CA ILE A 23 -0.77 6.32 12.55
C ILE A 23 -0.19 5.38 11.52
N SER A 24 -1.04 4.61 10.81
CA SER A 24 -0.56 3.80 9.70
C SER A 24 -0.07 4.69 8.55
N VAL A 25 0.95 4.24 7.82
CA VAL A 25 1.47 4.97 6.67
C VAL A 25 0.38 5.16 5.60
N THR A 26 -0.50 4.17 5.43
CA THR A 26 -1.64 4.28 4.49
C THR A 26 -2.63 5.35 4.91
N THR A 27 -2.95 5.45 6.21
CA THR A 27 -3.78 6.54 6.77
C THR A 27 -3.11 7.90 6.58
N LEU A 28 -1.81 7.98 6.86
CA LEU A 28 -1.03 9.21 6.71
C LEU A 28 -1.03 9.70 5.25
N VAL A 29 -0.75 8.84 4.28
CA VAL A 29 -0.81 9.20 2.86
C VAL A 29 -2.23 9.60 2.46
N SER A 30 -3.25 8.89 2.94
CA SER A 30 -4.66 9.19 2.66
C SER A 30 -5.11 10.55 3.21
N TYR A 31 -4.49 11.04 4.27
CA TYR A 31 -4.78 12.37 4.82
C TYR A 31 -4.51 13.49 3.82
N PHE A 32 -3.48 13.35 2.99
CA PHE A 32 -3.10 14.36 1.99
C PHE A 32 -3.87 14.25 0.68
N LYS A 33 -4.63 13.18 0.47
CA LYS A 33 -5.46 13.01 -0.72
C LYS A 33 -6.69 13.91 -0.70
N LYS A 34 -7.17 14.26 -1.88
CA LYS A 34 -8.48 14.88 -2.04
C LYS A 34 -9.58 13.89 -1.60
N PRO A 35 -10.49 14.31 -0.72
CA PRO A 35 -11.58 13.44 -0.28
C PRO A 35 -12.47 13.03 -1.46
N PHE A 36 -12.75 11.73 -1.58
CA PHE A 36 -13.71 11.20 -2.55
C PHE A 36 -15.09 11.07 -1.90
N ASP A 37 -16.03 11.92 -2.33
CA ASP A 37 -17.43 11.88 -1.91
C ASP A 37 -18.22 10.94 -2.83
N ALA A 38 -18.27 9.65 -2.45
CA ALA A 38 -18.93 8.61 -3.24
C ALA A 38 -20.42 8.93 -3.48
N LYS A 39 -21.12 9.49 -2.48
CA LYS A 39 -22.53 9.84 -2.58
C LYS A 39 -22.75 10.95 -3.62
N LYS A 40 -22.01 12.04 -3.49
CA LYS A 40 -22.10 13.18 -4.43
C LYS A 40 -21.73 12.77 -5.86
N VAL A 41 -20.71 11.92 -6.02
CA VAL A 41 -20.30 11.39 -7.33
C VAL A 41 -21.39 10.48 -7.90
N ALA A 42 -21.98 9.57 -7.11
CA ALA A 42 -23.06 8.69 -7.54
C ALA A 42 -24.29 9.50 -8.00
N GLU A 43 -24.70 10.54 -7.25
CA GLU A 43 -25.76 11.45 -7.64
C GLU A 43 -25.49 12.20 -8.96
N LYS A 44 -24.23 12.59 -9.18
CA LYS A 44 -23.81 13.27 -10.42
C LYS A 44 -23.85 12.33 -11.62
N VAL A 45 -23.29 11.13 -11.50
CA VAL A 45 -23.19 10.18 -12.63
C VAL A 45 -24.53 9.55 -12.96
N SER A 46 -25.44 9.38 -12.00
CA SER A 46 -26.81 8.87 -12.23
C SER A 46 -27.65 9.82 -13.11
N LYS A 47 -27.36 11.12 -13.08
CA LYS A 47 -28.05 12.14 -13.88
C LYS A 47 -27.37 12.44 -15.21
N ASN A 48 -26.14 11.97 -15.41
CA ASN A 48 -25.38 12.24 -16.62
C ASN A 48 -25.72 11.24 -17.73
N LYS A 49 -26.40 11.69 -18.79
CA LYS A 49 -26.80 10.86 -19.94
C LYS A 49 -25.64 10.18 -20.67
N LYS A 50 -24.40 10.65 -20.51
CA LYS A 50 -23.19 10.05 -21.10
C LYS A 50 -22.54 9.01 -20.18
N SER A 51 -23.01 8.88 -18.95
CA SER A 51 -22.48 7.93 -17.99
C SER A 51 -23.12 6.54 -18.17
N LYS A 52 -22.32 5.48 -18.00
CA LYS A 52 -22.87 4.11 -17.91
C LYS A 52 -23.82 3.93 -16.72
N TRP A 53 -23.80 4.85 -15.76
CA TRP A 53 -24.63 4.88 -14.56
C TRP A 53 -25.93 5.66 -14.72
N TYR A 54 -26.20 6.20 -15.93
CA TYR A 54 -27.40 6.99 -16.16
C TYR A 54 -28.67 6.22 -15.84
N GLY A 55 -29.54 6.82 -15.02
CA GLY A 55 -30.83 6.25 -14.63
C GLY A 55 -30.77 5.19 -13.51
N ILE A 56 -29.60 4.84 -13.02
CA ILE A 56 -29.42 3.94 -11.87
C ILE A 56 -29.49 4.77 -10.58
N LEU A 57 -30.12 4.24 -9.54
CA LEU A 57 -30.22 4.91 -8.25
C LEU A 57 -28.84 5.12 -7.62
N PRO A 58 -28.53 6.29 -7.02
CA PRO A 58 -27.23 6.56 -6.41
C PRO A 58 -26.78 5.53 -5.38
N ASP A 59 -27.71 5.02 -4.56
CA ASP A 59 -27.39 3.98 -3.56
C ASP A 59 -27.05 2.63 -4.22
N GLU A 60 -27.71 2.28 -5.32
CA GLU A 60 -27.39 1.10 -6.12
C GLU A 60 -25.99 1.21 -6.73
N ILE A 61 -25.64 2.38 -7.27
CA ILE A 61 -24.30 2.66 -7.80
C ILE A 61 -23.23 2.46 -6.71
N GLN A 62 -23.46 3.00 -5.52
CA GLN A 62 -22.52 2.84 -4.40
C GLN A 62 -22.38 1.36 -3.98
N ASN A 63 -23.48 0.60 -3.94
CA ASN A 63 -23.43 -0.83 -3.64
C ASN A 63 -22.60 -1.60 -4.67
N ILE A 64 -22.74 -1.26 -5.97
CA ILE A 64 -21.94 -1.88 -7.04
C ILE A 64 -20.45 -1.54 -6.86
N TRP A 65 -20.11 -0.28 -6.56
CA TRP A 65 -18.73 0.13 -6.31
C TRP A 65 -18.12 -0.55 -5.08
N ASN A 66 -18.90 -0.71 -4.01
CA ASN A 66 -18.46 -1.41 -2.81
C ASN A 66 -18.23 -2.91 -3.09
N ALA A 67 -19.10 -3.57 -3.84
CA ALA A 67 -18.93 -4.95 -4.24
C ALA A 67 -17.65 -5.15 -5.09
N GLU A 68 -17.37 -4.24 -6.02
CA GLU A 68 -16.14 -4.26 -6.81
C GLU A 68 -14.90 -4.01 -5.95
N SER A 69 -14.96 -3.06 -5.03
CA SER A 69 -13.87 -2.79 -4.09
C SER A 69 -13.56 -4.03 -3.24
N THR A 70 -14.58 -4.71 -2.72
CA THR A 70 -14.42 -5.96 -1.96
C THR A 70 -13.77 -7.04 -2.80
N ARG A 71 -14.22 -7.23 -4.06
CA ARG A 71 -13.64 -8.21 -4.98
C ARG A 71 -12.17 -7.92 -5.28
N ALA A 72 -11.84 -6.66 -5.57
CA ALA A 72 -10.46 -6.24 -5.82
C ALA A 72 -9.57 -6.46 -4.59
N THR A 73 -10.07 -6.16 -3.39
CA THR A 73 -9.37 -6.41 -2.13
C THR A 73 -9.13 -7.90 -1.90
N THR A 74 -10.12 -8.75 -2.17
CA THR A 74 -9.99 -10.21 -2.05
C THR A 74 -8.88 -10.76 -2.96
N LEU A 75 -8.83 -10.32 -4.22
CA LEU A 75 -7.76 -10.71 -5.16
C LEU A 75 -6.38 -10.21 -4.69
N GLY A 76 -6.31 -8.99 -4.16
CA GLY A 76 -5.09 -8.44 -3.58
C GLY A 76 -4.60 -9.28 -2.41
N THR A 77 -5.46 -9.53 -1.43
CA THR A 77 -5.14 -10.33 -0.24
C THR A 77 -4.69 -11.76 -0.62
N TYR A 78 -5.38 -12.38 -1.59
CA TYR A 78 -4.96 -13.69 -2.09
C TYR A 78 -3.51 -13.67 -2.60
N TYR A 79 -3.16 -12.69 -3.45
CA TYR A 79 -1.84 -12.60 -4.02
C TYR A 79 -0.75 -12.34 -2.96
N HIS A 80 -1.00 -11.42 -2.03
CA HIS A 80 -0.07 -11.15 -0.92
C HIS A 80 0.20 -12.40 -0.08
N ASN A 81 -0.86 -13.09 0.36
CA ASN A 81 -0.75 -14.30 1.16
C ASN A 81 0.02 -15.41 0.41
N GLN A 82 -0.24 -15.56 -0.90
CA GLN A 82 0.48 -16.54 -1.72
C GLN A 82 1.98 -16.20 -1.81
N ARG A 83 2.32 -14.92 -2.03
CA ARG A 83 3.74 -14.49 -2.10
C ARG A 83 4.46 -14.64 -0.76
N GLU A 84 3.80 -14.27 0.35
CA GLU A 84 4.34 -14.51 1.69
C GLU A 84 4.61 -16.00 1.91
N SER A 85 3.62 -16.84 1.62
CA SER A 85 3.74 -18.30 1.78
C SER A 85 4.85 -18.90 0.95
N ASP A 86 4.94 -18.52 -0.35
CA ASP A 86 5.98 -19.03 -1.25
C ASP A 86 7.39 -18.65 -0.78
N LEU A 87 7.58 -17.42 -0.31
CA LEU A 87 8.87 -16.96 0.21
C LEU A 87 9.21 -17.66 1.53
N CYS A 88 8.27 -17.72 2.47
CA CYS A 88 8.48 -18.32 3.78
C CYS A 88 8.72 -19.83 3.72
N ALA A 89 8.34 -20.50 2.62
CA ALA A 89 8.67 -21.91 2.38
C ALA A 89 10.15 -22.14 1.99
N LEU A 90 10.89 -21.08 1.66
CA LEU A 90 12.30 -21.14 1.25
C LEU A 90 13.20 -20.72 2.43
N ALA A 91 14.39 -21.33 2.53
CA ALA A 91 15.40 -20.89 3.49
C ALA A 91 16.22 -19.69 2.99
N SER A 92 16.42 -19.60 1.69
CA SER A 92 17.21 -18.56 1.03
C SER A 92 16.81 -18.42 -0.44
N ILE A 93 17.19 -17.29 -1.04
CA ILE A 93 17.04 -17.05 -2.49
C ILE A 93 18.28 -16.37 -3.07
N GLU A 94 18.42 -16.46 -4.39
CA GLU A 94 19.45 -15.74 -5.13
C GLU A 94 19.00 -14.31 -5.46
N ARG A 95 19.83 -13.32 -5.13
CA ARG A 95 19.63 -11.90 -5.47
C ARG A 95 20.94 -11.24 -5.85
N GLU A 96 20.99 -10.68 -7.05
CA GLU A 96 22.18 -9.95 -7.56
C GLU A 96 23.48 -10.77 -7.43
N GLY A 97 23.41 -12.11 -7.57
CA GLY A 97 24.56 -13.02 -7.42
C GLY A 97 24.92 -13.40 -5.98
N PHE A 98 24.07 -13.05 -5.02
CA PHE A 98 24.22 -13.44 -3.61
C PHE A 98 23.10 -14.38 -3.18
N THR A 99 23.47 -15.45 -2.49
CA THR A 99 22.50 -16.29 -1.76
C THR A 99 22.18 -15.58 -0.43
N ILE A 100 20.96 -15.10 -0.27
CA ILE A 100 20.53 -14.37 0.93
C ILE A 100 19.42 -15.13 1.66
N PRO A 101 19.44 -15.15 3.02
CA PRO A 101 18.44 -15.86 3.82
C PRO A 101 17.08 -15.15 3.75
N ILE A 102 16.03 -15.92 4.01
CA ILE A 102 14.67 -15.40 4.21
C ILE A 102 14.36 -15.38 5.70
N PHE A 103 13.95 -14.21 6.18
CA PHE A 103 13.53 -13.99 7.56
C PHE A 103 12.01 -13.90 7.61
N SER A 104 11.36 -15.03 7.84
CA SER A 104 9.90 -15.09 7.96
C SER A 104 9.40 -14.16 9.06
N PRO A 105 8.22 -13.54 8.89
CA PRO A 105 7.58 -12.77 9.95
C PRO A 105 7.35 -13.64 11.19
N LEU A 106 7.25 -13.01 12.36
CA LEU A 106 6.87 -13.73 13.56
C LEU A 106 5.46 -14.31 13.39
N PRO A 107 5.22 -15.54 13.89
CA PRO A 107 3.92 -16.17 13.78
C PRO A 107 2.82 -15.28 14.34
N GLU A 108 1.72 -15.17 13.60
CA GLU A 108 0.49 -14.54 14.10
C GLU A 108 -0.12 -15.39 15.20
N LYS A 109 -0.54 -14.75 16.29
CA LYS A 109 -1.25 -15.42 17.37
C LYS A 109 -2.52 -14.65 17.68
N ASP A 110 -3.66 -15.32 17.60
CA ASP A 110 -4.99 -14.77 17.89
C ASP A 110 -5.30 -13.50 17.07
N GLY A 111 -4.92 -13.46 15.79
CA GLY A 111 -5.08 -12.30 14.92
C GLY A 111 -4.06 -11.18 15.14
N ILE A 112 -3.09 -11.38 16.04
CA ILE A 112 -2.09 -10.37 16.39
C ILE A 112 -0.74 -10.71 15.76
N LYS A 113 -0.25 -9.82 14.90
CA LYS A 113 1.11 -9.84 14.34
C LYS A 113 2.04 -9.00 15.22
N TYR A 114 3.24 -9.51 15.47
CA TYR A 114 4.25 -8.83 16.26
C TYR A 114 5.29 -8.16 15.37
N ALA A 115 5.75 -6.97 15.77
CA ALA A 115 6.77 -6.26 15.02
C ALA A 115 8.08 -7.06 14.91
N SER A 116 8.59 -7.08 13.70
CA SER A 116 9.90 -7.63 13.38
C SER A 116 11.03 -6.83 14.01
N ILE A 117 12.22 -7.42 14.02
CA ILE A 117 13.46 -6.71 14.39
C ILE A 117 13.69 -5.59 13.39
N GLN A 118 13.91 -4.36 13.87
CA GLN A 118 14.13 -3.18 13.00
C GLN A 118 15.58 -3.01 12.51
N LYS A 119 16.54 -3.67 13.15
CA LYS A 119 17.92 -3.76 12.65
C LYS A 119 18.02 -4.95 11.73
N LEU A 120 18.28 -4.67 10.46
CA LEU A 120 18.24 -5.66 9.41
C LEU A 120 19.64 -6.09 8.98
N GLU A 121 19.81 -7.38 8.76
CA GLU A 121 20.98 -8.01 8.16
C GLU A 121 20.73 -8.28 6.67
N PRO A 122 21.76 -8.65 5.87
CA PRO A 122 21.54 -9.09 4.51
C PRO A 122 20.53 -10.24 4.46
N GLY A 123 19.45 -10.07 3.67
CA GLY A 123 18.37 -11.06 3.60
C GLY A 123 17.07 -10.49 3.03
N VAL A 124 16.05 -11.31 3.02
CA VAL A 124 14.69 -11.02 2.53
C VAL A 124 13.71 -11.08 3.69
N TYR A 125 12.84 -10.09 3.78
CA TYR A 125 11.89 -9.89 4.86
C TYR A 125 10.48 -9.71 4.28
N PRO A 126 9.72 -10.80 4.08
CA PRO A 126 8.31 -10.72 3.68
C PRO A 126 7.48 -10.07 4.78
N GLU A 127 6.45 -9.30 4.41
CA GLU A 127 5.48 -8.68 5.32
C GLU A 127 6.14 -7.97 6.51
N HIS A 128 7.22 -7.23 6.22
CA HIS A 128 8.05 -6.61 7.24
C HIS A 128 7.35 -5.41 7.89
N MET A 129 7.04 -5.52 9.18
CA MET A 129 6.43 -4.44 9.95
C MET A 129 7.47 -3.38 10.34
N VAL A 130 7.28 -2.16 9.87
CA VAL A 130 8.12 -1.00 10.13
C VAL A 130 7.45 0.00 11.06
N TYR A 131 8.21 0.68 11.91
CA TYR A 131 7.67 1.74 12.75
C TYR A 131 8.73 2.78 13.14
N LEU A 132 8.29 4.02 13.41
CA LEU A 132 9.12 5.11 13.92
C LEU A 132 8.46 5.75 15.12
N LYS A 133 8.95 5.43 16.33
CA LYS A 133 8.37 5.88 17.61
C LYS A 133 8.35 7.40 17.76
N SER A 134 9.41 8.09 17.31
CA SER A 134 9.56 9.53 17.49
C SER A 134 8.41 10.36 16.94
N VAL A 135 7.75 9.84 15.88
CA VAL A 135 6.57 10.49 15.26
C VAL A 135 5.31 9.63 15.35
N GLY A 136 5.41 8.39 15.85
CA GLY A 136 4.28 7.46 16.03
C GLY A 136 3.66 7.04 14.70
N ILE A 137 4.49 6.68 13.72
CA ILE A 137 4.05 6.11 12.44
C ILE A 137 4.48 4.65 12.34
N CYS A 138 3.67 3.86 11.65
CA CYS A 138 3.92 2.44 11.46
C CYS A 138 3.28 1.94 10.17
N GLY A 139 3.67 0.75 9.74
CA GLY A 139 3.08 0.07 8.59
C GLY A 139 3.72 -1.27 8.34
N GLN A 140 3.28 -1.94 7.30
CA GLN A 140 3.77 -3.23 6.88
C GLN A 140 4.18 -3.12 5.40
N SER A 141 5.44 -3.48 5.11
CA SER A 141 5.99 -3.52 3.75
C SER A 141 5.89 -4.95 3.24
N ASP A 142 5.31 -5.15 2.06
CA ASP A 142 5.08 -6.48 1.49
C ASP A 142 6.38 -7.28 1.36
N LEU A 143 7.45 -6.61 0.90
CA LEU A 143 8.76 -7.23 0.78
C LEU A 143 9.88 -6.21 0.94
N VAL A 144 10.80 -6.49 1.86
CA VAL A 144 12.07 -5.76 2.02
C VAL A 144 13.22 -6.70 1.74
N GLU A 145 14.19 -6.26 0.94
CA GLU A 145 15.41 -7.00 0.66
C GLU A 145 16.62 -6.16 1.05
N ILE A 146 17.55 -6.76 1.78
CA ILE A 146 18.85 -6.16 2.09
C ILE A 146 19.92 -6.88 1.29
N VAL A 147 20.40 -6.24 0.24
CA VAL A 147 21.39 -6.81 -0.68
C VAL A 147 22.53 -5.82 -0.87
N ASN A 148 23.75 -6.27 -0.71
CA ASN A 148 24.96 -5.46 -0.91
C ASN A 148 24.91 -4.09 -0.22
N GLY A 149 24.44 -4.06 1.05
CA GLY A 149 24.33 -2.84 1.86
C GLY A 149 23.24 -1.86 1.42
N LYS A 150 22.35 -2.27 0.54
CA LYS A 150 21.20 -1.49 0.06
C LYS A 150 19.88 -2.10 0.48
N VAL A 151 18.92 -1.23 0.74
CA VAL A 151 17.53 -1.58 1.03
C VAL A 151 16.74 -1.51 -0.27
N ASN A 152 16.17 -2.63 -0.72
CA ASN A 152 15.19 -2.66 -1.79
C ASN A 152 13.81 -2.88 -1.18
N ILE A 153 12.80 -2.25 -1.77
CA ILE A 153 11.39 -2.43 -1.35
C ILE A 153 10.57 -2.81 -2.58
N ILE A 154 9.75 -3.84 -2.42
CA ILE A 154 8.81 -4.31 -3.44
C ILE A 154 7.43 -4.35 -2.81
N ASP A 155 6.45 -3.82 -3.51
CA ASP A 155 5.06 -3.73 -3.07
C ASP A 155 4.15 -4.30 -4.16
N TYR A 156 3.16 -5.09 -3.78
CA TYR A 156 2.26 -5.79 -4.70
C TYR A 156 0.97 -5.00 -4.88
N LYS A 157 0.61 -4.71 -6.13
CA LYS A 157 -0.61 -3.97 -6.45
C LYS A 157 -1.41 -4.68 -7.54
N THR A 158 -2.67 -4.98 -7.22
CA THR A 158 -3.62 -5.66 -8.11
C THR A 158 -4.66 -4.70 -8.70
N ASN A 159 -4.41 -3.40 -8.62
CA ASN A 159 -5.29 -2.39 -9.20
C ASN A 159 -5.46 -2.60 -10.70
N LYS A 160 -6.61 -2.25 -11.24
CA LYS A 160 -6.85 -2.30 -12.70
C LYS A 160 -5.81 -1.52 -13.48
N GLU A 161 -5.33 -0.40 -12.93
CA GLU A 161 -4.38 0.51 -13.58
C GLU A 161 -3.55 1.27 -12.53
N ILE A 162 -2.28 1.47 -12.81
CA ILE A 162 -1.40 2.38 -12.06
C ILE A 162 -1.31 3.69 -12.84
N LYS A 163 -2.06 4.69 -12.40
CA LYS A 163 -2.11 6.03 -13.04
C LYS A 163 -0.97 6.89 -12.51
N THR A 164 -0.21 7.46 -13.42
CA THR A 164 0.89 8.40 -13.12
C THR A 164 0.45 9.86 -13.10
N GLU A 165 -0.76 10.14 -13.60
CA GLU A 165 -1.33 11.48 -13.68
C GLU A 165 -2.66 11.53 -12.92
N SER A 166 -2.96 12.68 -12.35
CA SER A 166 -4.24 12.94 -11.71
C SER A 166 -5.32 13.35 -12.72
N TYR A 167 -6.54 13.47 -12.22
CA TYR A 167 -7.62 14.09 -13.01
C TYR A 167 -7.26 15.54 -13.34
N THR A 168 -7.40 15.89 -14.61
CA THR A 168 -7.25 17.27 -15.09
C THR A 168 -8.62 17.81 -15.48
N ASP A 169 -8.98 18.98 -14.96
CA ASP A 169 -10.23 19.62 -15.27
C ASP A 169 -10.22 20.28 -16.68
N TRP A 170 -11.35 20.87 -17.07
CA TRP A 170 -11.51 21.51 -18.37
C TRP A 170 -10.64 22.79 -18.56
N GLU A 171 -10.12 23.36 -17.47
CA GLU A 171 -9.17 24.49 -17.47
C GLU A 171 -7.72 24.03 -17.55
N GLY A 172 -7.47 22.71 -17.58
CA GLY A 172 -6.13 22.13 -17.64
C GLY A 172 -5.45 22.04 -16.27
N LYS A 173 -6.19 22.24 -15.17
CA LYS A 173 -5.67 22.14 -13.81
C LYS A 173 -5.74 20.70 -13.31
N SER A 174 -4.59 20.13 -12.95
CA SER A 174 -4.50 18.80 -12.34
C SER A 174 -4.83 18.82 -10.85
N ASP A 175 -5.44 17.75 -10.35
CA ASP A 175 -5.62 17.57 -8.91
C ASP A 175 -4.26 17.29 -8.24
N LYS A 176 -3.95 18.04 -7.18
CA LYS A 176 -2.71 17.90 -6.38
C LYS A 176 -3.02 17.36 -5.00
N LEU A 177 -2.01 16.72 -4.38
CA LEU A 177 -2.08 16.43 -2.95
C LEU A 177 -2.15 17.72 -2.13
N SER A 178 -2.62 17.61 -0.90
CA SER A 178 -2.66 18.77 0.02
C SER A 178 -1.26 19.12 0.53
N PRO A 179 -0.98 20.40 0.85
CA PRO A 179 0.30 20.79 1.44
C PRO A 179 0.67 19.94 2.68
N PRO A 180 1.95 19.59 2.86
CA PRO A 180 3.12 20.08 2.13
C PRO A 180 3.50 19.28 0.86
N LEU A 181 2.58 18.56 0.26
CA LEU A 181 2.81 17.66 -0.89
C LEU A 181 2.16 18.17 -2.19
N ASP A 182 1.84 19.45 -2.28
CA ASP A 182 1.15 20.07 -3.41
C ASP A 182 1.99 20.21 -4.69
N ASN A 183 3.27 19.80 -4.63
CA ASN A 183 4.11 19.54 -5.80
C ASN A 183 3.77 18.23 -6.53
N LEU A 184 3.10 17.28 -5.86
CA LEU A 184 2.73 15.97 -6.43
C LEU A 184 1.29 15.94 -6.92
N ASP A 185 1.06 15.24 -8.02
CA ASP A 185 -0.28 14.92 -8.51
C ASP A 185 -0.99 13.94 -7.58
N ASP A 186 -2.29 14.15 -7.35
CA ASP A 186 -3.14 13.25 -6.58
C ASP A 186 -3.54 12.03 -7.44
N CYS A 187 -2.57 11.11 -7.64
CA CYS A 187 -2.74 9.87 -8.40
C CYS A 187 -2.21 8.66 -7.61
N ASN A 188 -2.67 7.46 -7.96
CA ASN A 188 -2.32 6.27 -7.19
C ASN A 188 -0.81 5.93 -7.25
N PHE A 189 -0.12 6.23 -8.36
CA PHE A 189 1.35 6.07 -8.44
C PHE A 189 2.05 6.90 -7.36
N ASN A 190 1.73 8.19 -7.22
CA ASN A 190 2.33 9.05 -6.20
C ASN A 190 1.94 8.63 -4.77
N HIS A 191 0.72 8.11 -4.57
CA HIS A 191 0.33 7.57 -3.26
C HIS A 191 1.20 6.38 -2.86
N TYR A 192 1.46 5.46 -3.81
CA TYR A 192 2.35 4.31 -3.56
C TYR A 192 3.79 4.75 -3.42
N ALA A 193 4.27 5.69 -4.25
CA ALA A 193 5.62 6.24 -4.13
C ALA A 193 5.87 6.84 -2.75
N LEU A 194 4.92 7.62 -2.20
CA LEU A 194 4.99 8.16 -0.84
C LEU A 194 4.98 7.06 0.21
N GLN A 195 4.07 6.09 0.11
CA GLN A 195 3.99 4.97 1.04
C GLN A 195 5.33 4.22 1.13
N LEU A 196 5.88 3.82 0.00
CA LEU A 196 7.12 3.07 -0.06
C LEU A 196 8.35 3.91 0.35
N SER A 197 8.33 5.20 0.02
CA SER A 197 9.37 6.15 0.47
C SER A 197 9.36 6.33 1.98
N ILE A 198 8.19 6.35 2.63
CA ILE A 198 8.10 6.40 4.09
C ILE A 198 8.63 5.10 4.70
N TYR A 199 8.34 3.93 4.13
CA TYR A 199 8.92 2.66 4.58
C TYR A 199 10.44 2.66 4.45
N MET A 200 10.98 3.09 3.30
CA MET A 200 12.42 3.24 3.08
C MET A 200 13.04 4.16 4.14
N TYR A 201 12.43 5.31 4.39
CA TYR A 201 12.90 6.26 5.40
C TYR A 201 12.95 5.64 6.80
N ILE A 202 11.90 4.94 7.23
CA ILE A 202 11.83 4.27 8.53
C ILE A 202 12.95 3.24 8.66
N ILE A 203 13.12 2.37 7.65
CA ILE A 203 14.13 1.32 7.64
C ILE A 203 15.54 1.94 7.73
N LEU A 204 15.83 2.97 6.94
CA LEU A 204 17.15 3.65 6.98
C LEU A 204 17.41 4.36 8.31
N LYS A 205 16.39 4.91 8.98
CA LYS A 205 16.54 5.50 10.33
C LYS A 205 16.96 4.46 11.37
N HIS A 206 16.49 3.22 11.27
CA HIS A 206 16.92 2.13 12.13
C HIS A 206 18.28 1.53 11.71
N ASN A 207 18.66 1.69 10.44
CA ASN A 207 19.85 1.07 9.82
C ASN A 207 20.73 2.11 9.12
N PRO A 208 21.41 3.02 9.85
CA PRO A 208 22.11 4.17 9.27
C PRO A 208 23.32 3.81 8.40
N LYS A 209 23.77 2.55 8.42
CA LYS A 209 24.84 2.06 7.54
C LYS A 209 24.34 1.58 6.18
N LEU A 210 23.04 1.31 6.06
CA LEU A 210 22.41 0.90 4.80
C LEU A 210 22.15 2.14 3.93
N LYS A 211 22.12 1.92 2.62
CA LYS A 211 21.79 2.94 1.62
C LYS A 211 20.45 2.61 0.96
N PRO A 212 19.73 3.63 0.47
CA PRO A 212 18.55 3.36 -0.33
C PRO A 212 18.95 2.62 -1.62
N GLY A 213 18.20 1.60 -1.95
CA GLY A 213 18.33 0.81 -3.16
C GLY A 213 17.17 1.08 -4.10
N LYS A 214 16.60 0.02 -4.66
CA LYS A 214 15.50 0.08 -5.61
C LYS A 214 14.16 0.03 -4.89
N ILE A 215 13.18 0.75 -5.41
CA ILE A 215 11.78 0.66 -5.00
C ILE A 215 10.97 0.27 -6.22
N PHE A 216 10.17 -0.79 -6.09
CA PHE A 216 9.30 -1.27 -7.16
C PHE A 216 7.87 -1.47 -6.66
N ILE A 217 6.93 -1.15 -7.53
CA ILE A 217 5.59 -1.71 -7.50
C ILE A 217 5.59 -2.88 -8.47
N HIS A 218 5.24 -4.07 -8.00
CA HIS A 218 4.85 -5.16 -8.87
C HIS A 218 3.36 -5.02 -9.14
N HIS A 219 3.01 -4.61 -10.36
CA HIS A 219 1.63 -4.52 -10.80
C HIS A 219 1.18 -5.86 -11.35
N ILE A 220 0.23 -6.48 -10.65
CA ILE A 220 -0.26 -7.81 -10.94
C ILE A 220 -1.59 -7.72 -11.67
N SER A 221 -1.71 -8.42 -12.79
CA SER A 221 -2.98 -8.66 -13.47
C SER A 221 -3.32 -10.15 -13.43
N PHE A 222 -4.63 -10.45 -13.42
CA PHE A 222 -5.15 -11.81 -13.45
C PHE A 222 -5.74 -12.13 -14.81
N GLU A 223 -5.75 -13.41 -15.20
CA GLU A 223 -6.54 -13.87 -16.34
C GLU A 223 -8.01 -13.58 -16.09
N GLN A 224 -8.72 -13.22 -17.17
CA GLN A 224 -10.14 -12.91 -17.11
C GLN A 224 -10.92 -14.01 -17.80
N GLU A 225 -11.98 -14.49 -17.15
CA GLU A 225 -12.93 -15.40 -17.76
C GLU A 225 -14.02 -14.63 -18.50
N ASP A 226 -14.52 -13.55 -17.88
CA ASP A 226 -15.61 -12.72 -18.40
C ASP A 226 -15.55 -11.30 -17.79
N VAL A 227 -16.53 -10.48 -18.13
CA VAL A 227 -16.82 -9.21 -17.48
C VAL A 227 -18.27 -9.21 -16.98
N ASP A 228 -18.49 -8.62 -15.82
CA ASP A 228 -19.85 -8.49 -15.32
C ASP A 228 -20.67 -7.47 -16.13
N LYS A 229 -21.97 -7.38 -15.87
CA LYS A 229 -22.88 -6.44 -16.54
C LYS A 229 -22.47 -4.95 -16.41
N TRP A 230 -21.55 -4.63 -15.51
CA TRP A 230 -21.03 -3.29 -15.27
C TRP A 230 -19.65 -3.06 -15.91
N GLY A 231 -19.09 -4.08 -16.57
CA GLY A 231 -17.78 -4.04 -17.23
C GLY A 231 -16.62 -4.22 -16.25
N TYR A 232 -16.86 -4.82 -15.08
CA TYR A 232 -15.78 -5.22 -14.17
C TYR A 232 -15.29 -6.62 -14.52
N PRO A 233 -13.96 -6.86 -14.53
CA PRO A 233 -13.41 -8.15 -14.91
C PRO A 233 -13.72 -9.22 -13.87
N ILE A 234 -14.08 -10.41 -14.31
CA ILE A 234 -14.20 -11.61 -13.51
C ILE A 234 -12.93 -12.42 -13.68
N ALA A 235 -12.20 -12.64 -12.57
CA ALA A 235 -10.96 -13.41 -12.64
C ALA A 235 -11.23 -14.86 -12.99
N LYS A 236 -10.42 -15.42 -13.90
CA LYS A 236 -10.44 -16.84 -14.20
C LYS A 236 -9.79 -17.62 -13.08
N LEU A 237 -10.40 -18.71 -12.68
CA LEU A 237 -9.92 -19.59 -11.62
C LEU A 237 -9.32 -20.87 -12.20
N ASN A 238 -8.33 -21.41 -11.51
CA ASN A 238 -7.79 -22.74 -11.79
C ASN A 238 -8.69 -23.84 -11.17
N TYR A 239 -8.28 -25.10 -11.28
CA TYR A 239 -9.03 -26.25 -10.74
C TYR A 239 -9.12 -26.28 -9.20
N ASN A 240 -8.27 -25.49 -8.51
CA ASN A 240 -8.31 -25.31 -7.05
C ASN A 240 -9.18 -24.11 -6.62
N ASN A 241 -9.90 -23.46 -7.53
CA ASN A 241 -10.61 -22.19 -7.33
C ASN A 241 -9.69 -21.01 -6.96
N GLU A 242 -8.45 -20.99 -7.45
CA GLU A 242 -7.50 -19.93 -7.22
C GLU A 242 -7.39 -19.02 -8.46
N PRO A 243 -7.28 -17.69 -8.29
CA PRO A 243 -7.10 -16.77 -9.41
C PRO A 243 -5.79 -17.03 -10.17
N ILE A 244 -5.88 -17.07 -11.49
CA ILE A 244 -4.70 -17.28 -12.35
C ILE A 244 -4.03 -15.94 -12.61
N VAL A 245 -2.77 -15.80 -12.19
CA VAL A 245 -1.95 -14.62 -12.51
C VAL A 245 -1.62 -14.63 -14.00
N LYS A 246 -1.96 -13.53 -14.67
CA LYS A 246 -1.65 -13.32 -16.09
C LYS A 246 -0.25 -12.75 -16.27
N GLU A 247 0.06 -11.71 -15.51
CA GLU A 247 1.31 -10.96 -15.68
C GLU A 247 1.68 -10.21 -14.40
N VAL A 248 2.98 -10.03 -14.19
CA VAL A 248 3.55 -9.18 -13.14
C VAL A 248 4.49 -8.19 -13.80
N ILE A 249 4.14 -6.90 -13.76
CA ILE A 249 4.92 -5.82 -14.37
C ILE A 249 5.64 -5.04 -13.26
N PRO A 250 6.99 -5.08 -13.19
CA PRO A 250 7.73 -4.25 -12.26
C PRO A 250 7.75 -2.79 -12.73
N ILE A 251 7.27 -1.88 -11.88
CA ILE A 251 7.26 -0.44 -12.11
C ILE A 251 8.22 0.20 -11.12
N ALA A 252 9.28 0.83 -11.64
CA ALA A 252 10.23 1.54 -10.78
C ALA A 252 9.61 2.80 -10.17
N VAL A 253 9.88 3.01 -8.89
CA VAL A 253 9.34 4.12 -8.10
C VAL A 253 10.49 4.98 -7.57
N PRO A 254 10.41 6.32 -7.66
CA PRO A 254 11.41 7.20 -7.08
C PRO A 254 11.38 7.15 -5.54
N TYR A 255 12.53 7.34 -4.91
CA TYR A 255 12.59 7.60 -3.48
C TYR A 255 12.34 9.08 -3.20
N LEU A 256 11.12 9.41 -2.75
CA LEU A 256 10.63 10.77 -2.50
C LEU A 256 11.09 11.25 -1.11
N VAL A 257 12.41 11.36 -0.91
CA VAL A 257 12.97 11.64 0.43
C VAL A 257 12.62 13.04 0.93
N ASP A 258 12.55 14.04 0.06
CA ASP A 258 12.25 15.43 0.43
C ASP A 258 10.79 15.58 0.86
N GLU A 259 9.88 14.92 0.16
CA GLU A 259 8.46 14.84 0.51
C GLU A 259 8.27 14.11 1.86
N VAL A 260 8.99 13.01 2.07
CA VAL A 260 8.96 12.31 3.37
C VAL A 260 9.46 13.20 4.51
N ILE A 261 10.54 13.94 4.32
CA ILE A 261 11.04 14.90 5.31
C ILE A 261 9.99 15.98 5.59
N SER A 262 9.33 16.50 4.56
CA SER A 262 8.23 17.48 4.69
C SER A 262 7.05 16.91 5.48
N ILE A 263 6.68 15.64 5.26
CA ILE A 263 5.68 14.94 6.05
C ILE A 263 6.10 14.81 7.52
N MET A 264 7.37 14.45 7.79
CA MET A 264 7.86 14.32 9.17
C MET A 264 7.80 15.64 9.93
N HIS A 265 8.16 16.75 9.29
CA HIS A 265 8.00 18.09 9.87
C HIS A 265 6.53 18.44 10.09
N TYR A 266 5.66 18.17 9.11
CA TYR A 266 4.23 18.40 9.26
C TYR A 266 3.63 17.63 10.44
N LEU A 267 4.00 16.38 10.63
CA LEU A 267 3.52 15.53 11.73
C LEU A 267 3.96 16.05 13.10
N HIS A 268 5.14 16.63 13.21
CA HIS A 268 5.60 17.20 14.47
C HIS A 268 4.60 18.21 15.03
N ASP A 269 4.02 19.07 14.18
CA ASP A 269 3.13 20.13 14.58
C ASP A 269 1.64 19.77 14.46
N ASN A 270 1.28 18.80 13.62
CA ASN A 270 -0.10 18.57 13.19
C ASN A 270 -0.60 17.14 13.37
N LYS A 271 0.09 16.29 14.13
CA LYS A 271 -0.27 14.88 14.28
C LYS A 271 -1.75 14.66 14.68
N HIS A 272 -2.26 15.52 15.58
CA HIS A 272 -3.66 15.47 16.03
C HIS A 272 -4.69 15.69 14.89
N LYS A 273 -4.31 16.38 13.81
CA LYS A 273 -5.20 16.63 12.66
C LYS A 273 -5.32 15.40 11.76
N VAL A 274 -4.22 14.65 11.61
CA VAL A 274 -4.18 13.43 10.78
C VAL A 274 -5.11 12.35 11.32
N LYS A 275 -5.29 12.28 12.64
CA LYS A 275 -6.15 11.30 13.29
C LYS A 275 -7.64 11.60 13.25
N LYS A 276 -8.01 12.86 13.07
CA LYS A 276 -9.42 13.29 13.10
C LYS A 276 -10.13 13.17 11.74
N LYS A 277 -9.42 12.80 10.68
CA LYS A 277 -9.94 12.66 9.32
C LYS A 277 -10.18 11.20 8.96
#